data_03e1eb9942ea3255966fd1dba0944206
#
_entry.id   03e1eb9942ea3255966fd1dba0944206
#
_cell.length_a   1.000
_cell.length_b   1.000
_cell.length_c   1.000
_cell.angle_alpha   90.00
_cell.angle_beta   90.00
_cell.angle_gamma   90.00
#
_symmetry.space_group_name_H-M   'P 1'
#
loop_
_entity.id
_entity.type
_entity.pdbx_description
1 polymer ?
#
loop_
_entity_poly.entity_id
_entity_poly.type
_entity_poly.pdbx_seq_one_letter_code
_entity_poly.pdbx_strand_id
1 'polypeptide(L)'
;MGLYPKLFIPGPTHVPDSVMKVLSTPQIGHRTEEISELIEFIVRGVQDVLYTKNNIYLVSHAATGLWEMGLRNSVSKGALHCDNGAFSSKWGKVSEACGYKSKVIEYQWGCGVKVDDIDRYLSTG
;
A
#
# COMPACT_ATOMS: atom_id res chain seq x y z
N MET A 1 -22.59 20.64 -13.69
CA MET A 1 -21.15 20.97 -13.66
C MET A 1 -20.77 21.07 -12.20
N GLY A 2 -19.92 20.17 -11.68
CA GLY A 2 -19.64 20.07 -10.24
C GLY A 2 -18.98 21.34 -9.72
N LEU A 3 -19.44 21.79 -8.56
CA LEU A 3 -18.94 22.98 -7.84
C LEU A 3 -17.49 22.82 -7.32
N TYR A 4 -16.92 21.61 -7.41
CA TYR A 4 -15.62 21.28 -6.85
C TYR A 4 -14.61 20.88 -7.93
N PRO A 5 -13.35 21.33 -7.84
CA PRO A 5 -12.30 20.92 -8.77
C PRO A 5 -12.01 19.43 -8.63
N LYS A 6 -11.66 18.77 -9.74
CA LYS A 6 -11.14 17.41 -9.70
C LYS A 6 -9.75 17.40 -9.03
N LEU A 7 -9.57 16.50 -8.08
CA LEU A 7 -8.33 16.38 -7.33
C LEU A 7 -7.39 15.36 -8.01
N PHE A 8 -6.19 15.82 -8.40
CA PHE A 8 -5.10 15.01 -8.94
C PHE A 8 -3.89 15.06 -7.99
N ILE A 9 -4.11 14.64 -6.75
CA ILE A 9 -3.10 14.61 -5.67
C ILE A 9 -3.00 13.18 -5.13
N PRO A 10 -1.96 12.83 -4.36
CA PRO A 10 -1.80 11.49 -3.78
C PRO A 10 -2.97 11.01 -2.91
N GLY A 11 -3.75 11.93 -2.40
CA GLY A 11 -4.97 11.66 -1.62
C GLY A 11 -5.44 12.88 -0.84
N PRO A 12 -6.76 13.11 -0.74
CA PRO A 12 -7.83 12.39 -1.43
C PRO A 12 -7.84 12.65 -2.95
N THR A 13 -8.24 11.67 -3.73
CA THR A 13 -8.37 11.78 -5.19
C THR A 13 -9.82 12.01 -5.60
N HIS A 14 -10.04 12.44 -6.84
CA HIS A 14 -11.38 12.50 -7.40
C HIS A 14 -11.97 11.09 -7.53
N VAL A 15 -13.16 10.89 -6.96
CA VAL A 15 -13.91 9.64 -7.09
C VAL A 15 -14.99 9.82 -8.17
N PRO A 16 -15.04 8.97 -9.21
CA PRO A 16 -16.08 9.05 -10.24
C PRO A 16 -17.50 8.89 -9.66
N ASP A 17 -18.48 9.56 -10.27
CA ASP A 17 -19.87 9.51 -9.82
C ASP A 17 -20.45 8.09 -9.79
N SER A 18 -20.03 7.23 -10.71
CA SER A 18 -20.41 5.81 -10.72
C SER A 18 -19.98 5.06 -9.45
N VAL A 19 -18.80 5.34 -8.94
CA VAL A 19 -18.29 4.76 -7.68
C VAL A 19 -19.00 5.36 -6.48
N MET A 20 -19.20 6.69 -6.48
CA MET A 20 -19.96 7.37 -5.40
C MET A 20 -21.38 6.83 -5.29
N LYS A 21 -22.02 6.53 -6.42
CA LYS A 21 -23.36 5.92 -6.42
C LYS A 21 -23.38 4.55 -5.76
N VAL A 22 -22.37 3.71 -6.00
CA VAL A 22 -22.27 2.40 -5.36
C VAL A 22 -22.08 2.52 -3.86
N LEU A 23 -21.29 3.49 -3.38
CA LEU A 23 -21.09 3.74 -1.94
C LEU A 23 -22.39 4.13 -1.20
N SER A 24 -23.42 4.58 -1.92
CA SER A 24 -24.72 4.93 -1.34
C SER A 24 -25.75 3.77 -1.35
N THR A 25 -25.37 2.59 -1.84
CA THR A 25 -26.25 1.41 -1.82
C THR A 25 -26.32 0.78 -0.43
N PRO A 26 -27.44 0.13 -0.08
CA PRO A 26 -27.54 -0.62 1.16
C PRO A 26 -26.45 -1.69 1.31
N GLN A 27 -26.04 -1.93 2.52
CA GLN A 27 -25.02 -2.93 2.81
C GLN A 27 -25.56 -4.35 2.65
N ILE A 28 -24.70 -5.27 2.22
CA ILE A 28 -24.96 -6.69 2.10
C ILE A 28 -24.53 -7.41 3.38
N GLY A 29 -25.23 -8.47 3.75
CA GLY A 29 -24.87 -9.29 4.91
C GLY A 29 -23.50 -9.95 4.74
N HIS A 30 -22.62 -9.81 5.73
CA HIS A 30 -21.23 -10.28 5.66
C HIS A 30 -21.06 -11.81 5.64
N ARG A 31 -22.12 -12.60 5.75
CA ARG A 31 -22.13 -14.09 5.73
C ARG A 31 -23.11 -14.65 4.70
N THR A 32 -23.45 -13.88 3.69
CA THR A 32 -24.33 -14.31 2.59
C THR A 32 -23.54 -14.81 1.40
N GLU A 33 -24.18 -15.59 0.53
CA GLU A 33 -23.59 -16.03 -0.75
C GLU A 33 -23.28 -14.82 -1.65
N GLU A 34 -24.17 -13.83 -1.67
CA GLU A 34 -24.03 -12.59 -2.42
C GLU A 34 -22.72 -11.85 -2.11
N ILE A 35 -22.33 -11.73 -0.82
CA ILE A 35 -21.04 -11.08 -0.48
C ILE A 35 -19.84 -11.94 -0.90
N SER A 36 -19.97 -13.26 -0.87
CA SER A 36 -18.89 -14.17 -1.30
C SER A 36 -18.64 -14.04 -2.80
N GLU A 37 -19.69 -14.02 -3.60
CA GLU A 37 -19.60 -13.79 -5.05
C GLU A 37 -19.01 -12.41 -5.38
N LEU A 38 -19.44 -11.37 -4.66
CA LEU A 38 -18.89 -10.02 -4.82
C LEU A 38 -17.39 -9.96 -4.49
N ILE A 39 -16.97 -10.59 -3.40
CA ILE A 39 -15.54 -10.65 -3.02
C ILE A 39 -14.74 -11.40 -4.10
N GLU A 40 -15.23 -12.53 -4.59
CA GLU A 40 -14.57 -13.28 -5.65
C GLU A 40 -14.41 -12.45 -6.92
N PHE A 41 -15.46 -11.75 -7.33
CA PHE A 41 -15.41 -10.83 -8.48
C PHE A 41 -14.35 -9.72 -8.27
N ILE A 42 -14.32 -9.10 -7.10
CA ILE A 42 -13.36 -8.05 -6.77
C ILE A 42 -11.92 -8.59 -6.79
N VAL A 43 -11.70 -9.76 -6.16
CA VAL A 43 -10.38 -10.41 -6.09
C VAL A 43 -9.83 -10.67 -7.50
N ARG A 44 -10.64 -11.22 -8.39
CA ARG A 44 -10.24 -11.45 -9.80
C ARG A 44 -9.87 -10.14 -10.50
N GLY A 45 -10.70 -9.11 -10.37
CA GLY A 45 -10.41 -7.80 -10.96
C GLY A 45 -9.13 -7.16 -10.43
N VAL A 46 -8.85 -7.29 -9.13
CA VAL A 46 -7.61 -6.79 -8.52
C VAL A 46 -6.40 -7.61 -8.99
N GLN A 47 -6.54 -8.94 -9.12
CA GLN A 47 -5.47 -9.78 -9.68
C GLN A 47 -5.10 -9.36 -11.10
N ASP A 48 -6.08 -9.04 -11.94
CA ASP A 48 -5.84 -8.56 -13.31
C ASP A 48 -5.10 -7.22 -13.31
N VAL A 49 -5.49 -6.27 -12.45
CA VAL A 49 -4.83 -4.97 -12.31
C VAL A 49 -3.40 -5.09 -11.81
N LEU A 50 -3.13 -6.03 -10.90
CA LEU A 50 -1.81 -6.25 -10.30
C LEU A 50 -0.96 -7.27 -11.07
N TYR A 51 -1.46 -7.82 -12.18
CA TYR A 51 -0.77 -8.85 -12.98
C TYR A 51 -0.30 -10.05 -12.13
N THR A 52 -1.14 -10.53 -11.22
CA THR A 52 -0.80 -11.61 -10.28
C THR A 52 -1.87 -12.69 -10.24
N LYS A 53 -1.47 -13.91 -9.85
CA LYS A 53 -2.36 -15.02 -9.49
C LYS A 53 -2.33 -15.32 -7.99
N ASN A 54 -1.59 -14.54 -7.23
CA ASN A 54 -1.48 -14.71 -5.78
C ASN A 54 -2.79 -14.32 -5.08
N ASN A 55 -2.93 -14.76 -3.84
CA ASN A 55 -4.08 -14.40 -3.01
C ASN A 55 -4.12 -12.88 -2.78
N ILE A 56 -5.31 -12.32 -2.88
CA ILE A 56 -5.60 -10.92 -2.57
C ILE A 56 -6.39 -10.86 -1.26
N TYR A 57 -5.93 -10.02 -0.35
CA TYR A 57 -6.61 -9.75 0.91
C TYR A 57 -7.12 -8.32 0.91
N LEU A 58 -8.44 -8.16 1.01
CA LEU A 58 -9.08 -6.86 1.10
C LEU A 58 -9.14 -6.43 2.56
N VAL A 59 -8.57 -5.29 2.90
CA VAL A 59 -8.53 -4.77 4.26
C VAL A 59 -8.97 -3.31 4.31
N SER A 60 -9.73 -2.94 5.33
CA SER A 60 -10.16 -1.57 5.57
C SER A 60 -9.11 -0.84 6.40
N HIS A 61 -8.07 -0.34 5.72
CA HIS A 61 -6.91 0.31 6.35
C HIS A 61 -6.36 1.45 5.50
N ALA A 62 -5.65 2.39 6.15
CA ALA A 62 -4.75 3.28 5.41
C ALA A 62 -3.53 2.48 4.91
N ALA A 63 -2.87 2.94 3.83
CA ALA A 63 -1.67 2.30 3.28
C ALA A 63 -0.58 2.05 4.33
N THR A 64 -0.47 2.90 5.35
CA THR A 64 0.46 2.73 6.48
C THR A 64 0.24 1.41 7.23
N GLY A 65 -1.00 0.95 7.40
CA GLY A 65 -1.29 -0.35 8.01
C GLY A 65 -0.85 -1.53 7.14
N LEU A 66 -0.86 -1.37 5.82
CA LEU A 66 -0.33 -2.37 4.90
C LEU A 66 1.20 -2.46 4.97
N TRP A 67 1.90 -1.35 5.20
CA TRP A 67 3.36 -1.37 5.44
C TRP A 67 3.71 -2.16 6.70
N GLU A 68 2.98 -1.93 7.80
CA GLU A 68 3.15 -2.71 9.03
C GLU A 68 2.87 -4.19 8.79
N MET A 69 1.78 -4.51 8.09
CA MET A 69 1.43 -5.89 7.75
C MET A 69 2.53 -6.56 6.92
N GLY A 70 3.07 -5.86 5.91
CA GLY A 70 4.20 -6.32 5.11
C GLY A 70 5.44 -6.60 5.96
N LEU A 71 5.82 -5.67 6.84
CA LEU A 71 6.96 -5.84 7.75
C LEU A 71 6.79 -7.06 8.65
N ARG A 72 5.64 -7.20 9.32
CA ARG A 72 5.38 -8.31 10.26
C ARG A 72 5.36 -9.69 9.60
N ASN A 73 5.03 -9.74 8.31
CA ASN A 73 4.98 -11.01 7.57
C ASN A 73 6.28 -11.34 6.82
N SER A 74 7.15 -10.37 6.55
CA SER A 74 8.32 -10.56 5.69
C SER A 74 9.66 -10.31 6.38
N VAL A 75 9.68 -9.61 7.52
CA VAL A 75 10.92 -9.21 8.19
C VAL A 75 11.11 -10.03 9.47
N SER A 76 12.23 -10.75 9.55
CA SER A 76 12.58 -11.55 10.73
C SER A 76 13.58 -10.86 11.66
N LYS A 77 14.53 -10.10 11.12
CA LYS A 77 15.63 -9.49 11.89
C LYS A 77 15.67 -7.97 11.77
N GLY A 78 15.59 -7.45 10.57
CA GLY A 78 15.70 -6.03 10.28
C GLY A 78 15.37 -5.72 8.83
N ALA A 79 15.22 -4.44 8.51
CA ALA A 79 14.89 -3.95 7.19
C ALA A 79 15.88 -2.86 6.75
N LEU A 80 16.19 -2.85 5.45
CA LEU A 80 16.91 -1.76 4.80
C LEU A 80 15.89 -0.88 4.09
N HIS A 81 15.87 0.40 4.43
CA HIS A 81 15.01 1.39 3.82
C HIS A 81 15.83 2.35 2.93
N CYS A 82 15.35 2.58 1.72
CA CYS A 82 15.89 3.59 0.82
C CYS A 82 15.01 4.83 0.92
N ASP A 83 15.48 5.86 1.61
CA ASP A 83 14.73 7.09 1.82
C ASP A 83 15.04 8.11 0.72
N ASN A 84 14.08 8.32 -0.17
CA ASN A 84 14.15 9.29 -1.26
C ASN A 84 12.91 10.18 -1.36
N GLY A 85 12.08 10.21 -0.31
CA GLY A 85 10.88 11.03 -0.27
C GLY A 85 10.01 10.78 0.97
N ALA A 86 8.94 11.54 1.09
CA ALA A 86 8.08 11.56 2.28
C ALA A 86 7.50 10.18 2.66
N PHE A 87 7.13 9.34 1.69
CA PHE A 87 6.53 8.03 1.94
C PHE A 87 7.58 6.99 2.32
N SER A 88 8.75 6.98 1.66
CA SER A 88 9.85 6.09 2.01
C SER A 88 10.39 6.40 3.42
N SER A 89 10.58 7.69 3.75
CA SER A 89 10.92 8.13 5.09
C SER A 89 9.92 7.66 6.14
N LYS A 90 8.63 7.82 5.86
CA LYS A 90 7.58 7.37 6.76
C LYS A 90 7.59 5.86 6.96
N TRP A 91 7.87 5.07 5.93
CA TRP A 91 7.93 3.60 6.06
C TRP A 91 9.08 3.16 6.97
N GLY A 92 10.25 3.79 6.89
CA GLY A 92 11.35 3.58 7.83
C GLY A 92 10.92 3.79 9.29
N LYS A 93 10.22 4.91 9.57
CA LYS A 93 9.67 5.21 10.90
C LYS A 93 8.64 4.17 11.38
N VAL A 94 7.80 3.66 10.48
CA VAL A 94 6.86 2.57 10.80
C VAL A 94 7.62 1.29 11.18
N SER A 95 8.70 0.96 10.47
CA SER A 95 9.54 -0.19 10.78
C SER A 95 10.14 -0.09 12.19
N GLU A 96 10.68 1.06 12.55
CA GLU A 96 11.21 1.33 13.88
C GLU A 96 10.12 1.24 14.97
N ALA A 97 8.95 1.84 14.71
CA ALA A 97 7.81 1.78 15.63
C ALA A 97 7.30 0.33 15.84
N CYS A 98 7.46 -0.54 14.84
CA CYS A 98 7.17 -1.97 14.95
C CYS A 98 8.26 -2.77 15.70
N GLY A 99 9.35 -2.13 16.11
CA GLY A 99 10.44 -2.74 16.85
C GLY A 99 11.49 -3.44 15.99
N TYR A 100 11.47 -3.25 14.67
CA TYR A 100 12.49 -3.81 13.79
C TYR A 100 13.75 -2.96 13.78
N LYS A 101 14.91 -3.62 13.72
CA LYS A 101 16.17 -2.94 13.45
C LYS A 101 16.15 -2.45 12.01
N SER A 102 16.20 -1.13 11.84
CA SER A 102 16.16 -0.51 10.52
C SER A 102 17.50 0.14 10.19
N LYS A 103 17.97 -0.09 8.97
CA LYS A 103 19.04 0.70 8.34
C LYS A 103 18.41 1.58 7.28
N VAL A 104 18.89 2.81 7.15
CA VAL A 104 18.36 3.78 6.17
C VAL A 104 19.48 4.25 5.27
N ILE A 105 19.27 4.19 3.95
CA ILE A 105 20.09 4.88 2.96
C ILE A 105 19.33 6.12 2.54
N GLU A 106 19.87 7.29 2.87
CA GLU A 106 19.24 8.57 2.52
C GLU A 106 19.68 9.01 1.12
N TYR A 107 18.71 9.39 0.31
CA TYR A 107 18.90 9.99 -1.00
C TYR A 107 18.28 11.38 -1.04
N GLN A 108 18.77 12.21 -1.94
CA GLN A 108 18.08 13.45 -2.22
C GLN A 108 16.65 13.16 -2.70
N TRP A 109 15.67 13.84 -2.16
CA TRP A 109 14.28 13.66 -2.54
C TRP A 109 14.06 13.86 -4.03
N GLY A 110 13.27 12.94 -4.61
CA GLY A 110 13.02 12.90 -6.05
C GLY A 110 14.11 12.20 -6.89
N CYS A 111 15.22 11.80 -6.28
CA CYS A 111 16.23 11.00 -6.94
C CYS A 111 15.92 9.50 -6.88
N GLY A 112 16.36 8.77 -7.91
CA GLY A 112 16.25 7.30 -7.95
C GLY A 112 17.18 6.63 -6.95
N VAL A 113 16.77 5.47 -6.46
CA VAL A 113 17.60 4.59 -5.64
C VAL A 113 18.71 3.96 -6.49
N LYS A 114 19.93 3.84 -5.95
CA LYS A 114 21.08 3.23 -6.62
C LYS A 114 21.25 1.79 -6.14
N VAL A 115 21.24 0.85 -7.07
CA VAL A 115 21.39 -0.58 -6.77
C VAL A 115 22.72 -0.88 -6.09
N ASP A 116 23.81 -0.25 -6.53
CA ASP A 116 25.16 -0.43 -5.94
C ASP A 116 25.21 -0.06 -4.45
N ASP A 117 24.42 0.91 -4.02
CA ASP A 117 24.35 1.28 -2.60
C ASP A 117 23.65 0.18 -1.80
N ILE A 118 22.59 -0.42 -2.35
CA ILE A 118 21.89 -1.55 -1.73
C ILE A 118 22.83 -2.75 -1.61
N ASP A 119 23.50 -3.13 -2.68
CA ASP A 119 24.43 -4.25 -2.71
C ASP A 119 25.56 -4.07 -1.70
N ARG A 120 26.12 -2.86 -1.59
CA ARG A 120 27.13 -2.53 -0.59
C ARG A 120 26.62 -2.73 0.83
N TYR A 121 25.41 -2.28 1.15
CA TYR A 121 24.83 -2.45 2.46
C TYR A 121 24.53 -3.90 2.79
N LEU A 122 24.03 -4.67 1.84
CA LEU A 122 23.72 -6.08 2.04
C LEU A 122 24.96 -6.96 2.14
N SER A 123 26.06 -6.59 1.49
CA SER A 123 27.33 -7.34 1.56
C SER A 123 28.14 -7.09 2.84
N THR A 124 27.85 -6.02 3.58
CA THR A 124 28.57 -5.64 4.81
C THR A 124 27.79 -5.95 6.10
N GLY A 125 26.56 -6.42 6.02
CA GLY A 125 25.64 -6.69 7.14
C GLY A 125 25.25 -8.09 7.28
#